data_ccd044ca793924765edb34f959a0cf5b
#
_entry.id   ccd044ca793924765edb34f959a0cf5b
#
_cell.length_a   1.000
_cell.length_b   1.000
_cell.length_c   1.000
_cell.angle_alpha   90.00
_cell.angle_beta   90.00
_cell.angle_gamma   90.00
#
_symmetry.space_group_name_H-M   'P 1'
#
loop_
_entity.id
_entity.type
_entity.pdbx_description
1 polymer ?
#
loop_
_entity_poly.entity_id
_entity_poly.type
_entity_poly.pdbx_seq_one_letter_code
_entity_poly.pdbx_strand_id
1 'polypeptide(L)'
;MPKEEISNRSILNDLILFLHKKESIKIGDFVLSSGKKSKFYLDLRILQSYPFYFRMGIFLLKQYIIRNIGLDAFDYICSIPTSGTVFGSAISYDLFKPHIYIRKNIKNYGTQKIFEGDFVPNSKILFIDDVITTGNSLISSINLLKSKSVIKDVLVFVDREQGADELMKANGINTHKIISMSHIFETLYSNNLISDKDYFVLKNELEKT
;
A
#
# COMPACT_ATOMS: atom_id res chain seq x y z
N MET A 1 22.70 -14.69 -2.28
CA MET A 1 21.27 -14.39 -2.08
C MET A 1 20.48 -15.69 -2.22
N PRO A 2 19.50 -15.97 -1.34
CA PRO A 2 18.63 -17.13 -1.47
C PRO A 2 17.87 -17.08 -2.81
N LYS A 3 17.67 -18.24 -3.46
CA LYS A 3 16.97 -18.33 -4.76
C LYS A 3 15.58 -17.67 -4.75
N GLU A 4 14.91 -17.63 -3.64
CA GLU A 4 13.58 -17.02 -3.46
C GLU A 4 13.61 -15.49 -3.42
N GLU A 5 14.66 -14.86 -2.88
CA GLU A 5 14.84 -13.39 -2.96
C GLU A 5 15.04 -12.93 -4.41
N ILE A 6 15.79 -13.70 -5.19
CA ILE A 6 15.96 -13.46 -6.62
C ILE A 6 14.63 -13.56 -7.35
N SER A 7 13.79 -14.56 -7.00
CA SER A 7 12.46 -14.73 -7.58
C SER A 7 11.52 -13.53 -7.26
N ASN A 8 11.45 -13.08 -6.02
CA ASN A 8 10.60 -11.95 -5.63
C ASN A 8 11.05 -10.64 -6.29
N ARG A 9 12.36 -10.42 -6.43
CA ARG A 9 12.91 -9.24 -7.12
C ARG A 9 12.58 -9.26 -8.62
N SER A 10 12.65 -10.42 -9.27
CA SER A 10 12.23 -10.55 -10.67
C SER A 10 10.74 -10.25 -10.84
N ILE A 11 9.88 -10.83 -10.00
CA ILE A 11 8.43 -10.58 -10.03
C ILE A 11 8.13 -9.09 -9.84
N LEU A 12 8.82 -8.44 -8.92
CA LEU A 12 8.64 -7.02 -8.64
C LEU A 12 9.04 -6.16 -9.84
N ASN A 13 10.19 -6.46 -10.47
CA ASN A 13 10.62 -5.76 -11.67
C ASN A 13 9.61 -5.92 -12.82
N ASP A 14 9.14 -7.15 -13.09
CA ASP A 14 8.13 -7.41 -14.12
C ASP A 14 6.85 -6.61 -13.87
N LEU A 15 6.44 -6.49 -12.61
CA LEU A 15 5.28 -5.70 -12.23
C LEU A 15 5.48 -4.20 -12.48
N ILE A 16 6.67 -3.65 -12.14
CA ILE A 16 7.01 -2.24 -12.39
C ILE A 16 6.99 -1.94 -13.90
N LEU A 17 7.63 -2.78 -14.70
CA LEU A 17 7.68 -2.63 -16.15
C LEU A 17 6.28 -2.70 -16.77
N PHE A 18 5.42 -3.59 -16.27
CA PHE A 18 4.02 -3.66 -16.68
C PHE A 18 3.26 -2.38 -16.33
N LEU A 19 3.39 -1.88 -15.09
CA LEU A 19 2.72 -0.66 -14.64
C LEU A 19 3.15 0.55 -15.49
N HIS A 20 4.44 0.65 -15.83
CA HIS A 20 4.95 1.68 -16.72
C HIS A 20 4.36 1.55 -18.13
N LYS A 21 4.41 0.35 -18.72
CA LYS A 21 3.84 0.06 -20.06
C LYS A 21 2.35 0.40 -20.15
N LYS A 22 1.62 0.31 -19.05
CA LYS A 22 0.19 0.62 -18.96
C LYS A 22 -0.09 2.07 -18.56
N GLU A 23 0.93 2.93 -18.57
CA GLU A 23 0.82 4.33 -18.16
C GLU A 23 0.21 4.53 -16.76
N SER A 24 0.37 3.53 -15.91
CA SER A 24 -0.03 3.56 -14.51
C SER A 24 0.95 4.35 -13.64
N ILE A 25 2.20 4.47 -14.12
CA ILE A 25 3.24 5.35 -13.61
C ILE A 25 3.43 6.45 -14.66
N LYS A 26 3.11 7.69 -14.30
CA LYS A 26 3.23 8.84 -15.21
C LYS A 26 4.19 9.86 -14.60
N ILE A 27 5.03 10.45 -15.45
CA ILE A 27 5.95 11.52 -15.08
C ILE A 27 5.44 12.81 -15.71
N GLY A 28 5.40 13.89 -14.93
CA GLY A 28 4.87 15.20 -15.35
C GLY A 28 4.35 15.98 -14.15
N ASP A 29 3.65 17.06 -14.42
CA ASP A 29 3.05 17.91 -13.38
C ASP A 29 1.63 17.44 -13.07
N PHE A 30 1.41 16.98 -11.84
CA PHE A 30 0.11 16.51 -11.35
C PHE A 30 -0.31 17.29 -10.10
N VAL A 31 -1.62 17.38 -9.90
CA VAL A 31 -2.20 17.84 -8.63
C VAL A 31 -2.86 16.63 -7.97
N LEU A 32 -2.39 16.26 -6.80
CA LEU A 32 -2.90 15.14 -6.02
C LEU A 32 -4.24 15.49 -5.37
N SER A 33 -4.97 14.49 -4.89
CA SER A 33 -6.23 14.68 -4.14
C SER A 33 -6.09 15.54 -2.88
N SER A 34 -4.88 15.61 -2.34
CA SER A 34 -4.51 16.48 -1.21
C SER A 34 -4.31 17.95 -1.61
N GLY A 35 -4.37 18.29 -2.90
CA GLY A 35 -4.03 19.61 -3.45
C GLY A 35 -2.52 19.84 -3.65
N LYS A 36 -1.67 18.93 -3.19
CA LYS A 36 -0.21 19.03 -3.38
C LYS A 36 0.16 18.78 -4.85
N LYS A 37 1.14 19.53 -5.36
CA LYS A 37 1.77 19.28 -6.67
C LYS A 37 2.70 18.08 -6.56
N SER A 38 2.80 17.29 -7.62
CA SER A 38 3.72 16.17 -7.72
C SER A 38 4.24 16.02 -9.15
N LYS A 39 5.51 15.62 -9.30
CA LYS A 39 6.15 15.34 -10.60
C LYS A 39 5.85 13.95 -11.13
N PHE A 40 5.06 13.17 -10.42
CA PHE A 40 4.64 11.84 -10.84
C PHE A 40 3.25 11.48 -10.31
N TYR A 41 2.62 10.57 -11.02
CA TYR A 41 1.35 9.96 -10.65
C TYR A 41 1.48 8.44 -10.68
N LEU A 42 0.89 7.75 -9.70
CA LEU A 42 0.84 6.30 -9.61
C LEU A 42 -0.61 5.85 -9.40
N ASP A 43 -1.06 4.87 -10.19
CA ASP A 43 -2.37 4.27 -10.09
C ASP A 43 -2.31 2.75 -10.13
N LEU A 44 -2.40 2.10 -8.98
CA LEU A 44 -2.39 0.63 -8.87
C LEU A 44 -3.75 -0.02 -9.18
N ARG A 45 -4.83 0.76 -9.32
CA ARG A 45 -6.17 0.25 -9.58
C ARG A 45 -6.28 -0.51 -10.90
N ILE A 46 -5.42 -0.20 -11.84
CA ILE A 46 -5.33 -0.91 -13.12
C ILE A 46 -5.05 -2.41 -12.95
N LEU A 47 -4.34 -2.81 -11.90
CA LEU A 47 -3.98 -4.21 -11.66
C LEU A 47 -5.20 -5.14 -11.60
N GLN A 48 -6.34 -4.63 -11.10
CA GLN A 48 -7.59 -5.38 -11.01
C GLN A 48 -8.09 -5.88 -12.37
N SER A 49 -7.77 -5.15 -13.43
CA SER A 49 -8.14 -5.51 -14.81
C SER A 49 -7.16 -6.50 -15.47
N TYR A 50 -6.06 -6.83 -14.78
CA TYR A 50 -5.03 -7.73 -15.27
C TYR A 50 -4.74 -8.83 -14.25
N PRO A 51 -5.52 -9.92 -14.22
CA PRO A 51 -5.48 -10.94 -13.16
C PRO A 51 -4.10 -11.54 -12.91
N PHE A 52 -3.29 -11.72 -13.95
CA PHE A 52 -1.93 -12.25 -13.83
C PHE A 52 -1.05 -11.33 -12.97
N TYR A 53 -1.00 -10.04 -13.28
CA TYR A 53 -0.20 -9.05 -12.54
C TYR A 53 -0.77 -8.76 -11.16
N PHE A 54 -2.09 -8.76 -11.02
CA PHE A 54 -2.72 -8.65 -9.71
C PHE A 54 -2.33 -9.80 -8.79
N ARG A 55 -2.35 -11.05 -9.29
CA ARG A 55 -1.86 -12.22 -8.53
C ARG A 55 -0.40 -12.11 -8.14
N MET A 56 0.46 -11.57 -9.00
CA MET A 56 1.86 -11.28 -8.66
C MET A 56 1.95 -10.31 -7.46
N GLY A 57 1.15 -9.24 -7.46
CA GLY A 57 1.06 -8.30 -6.35
C GLY A 57 0.59 -8.96 -5.05
N ILE A 58 -0.46 -9.77 -5.11
CA ILE A 58 -0.98 -10.51 -3.94
C ILE A 58 0.06 -11.52 -3.43
N PHE A 59 0.76 -12.21 -4.33
CA PHE A 59 1.84 -13.12 -3.95
C PHE A 59 2.97 -12.40 -3.18
N LEU A 60 3.39 -11.21 -3.63
CA LEU A 60 4.42 -10.41 -2.94
C LEU A 60 3.94 -9.99 -1.54
N LEU A 61 2.70 -9.53 -1.40
CA LEU A 61 2.10 -9.20 -0.09
C LEU A 61 2.08 -10.42 0.83
N LYS A 62 1.64 -11.58 0.33
CA LYS A 62 1.62 -12.84 1.08
C LYS A 62 3.01 -13.22 1.59
N GLN A 63 4.01 -13.22 0.70
CA GLN A 63 5.38 -13.57 1.04
C GLN A 63 5.94 -12.61 2.10
N TYR A 64 5.63 -11.31 1.97
CA TYR A 64 6.07 -10.31 2.94
C TYR A 64 5.42 -10.55 4.31
N ILE A 65 4.11 -10.77 4.36
CA ILE A 65 3.38 -11.02 5.61
C ILE A 65 3.95 -12.25 6.32
N ILE A 66 4.10 -13.36 5.61
CA ILE A 66 4.59 -14.62 6.21
C ILE A 66 6.00 -14.46 6.78
N ARG A 67 6.88 -13.73 6.10
CA ARG A 67 8.31 -13.64 6.48
C ARG A 67 8.63 -12.55 7.48
N ASN A 68 7.94 -11.41 7.40
CA ASN A 68 8.34 -10.20 8.13
C ASN A 68 7.36 -9.82 9.23
N ILE A 69 6.08 -10.16 9.10
CA ILE A 69 5.04 -9.83 10.10
C ILE A 69 4.70 -11.07 10.91
N GLY A 70 4.46 -12.21 10.24
CA GLY A 70 4.00 -13.45 10.86
C GLY A 70 2.47 -13.55 10.89
N LEU A 71 1.95 -14.75 10.60
CA LEU A 71 0.49 -14.99 10.58
C LEU A 71 -0.16 -14.90 11.96
N ASP A 72 0.59 -15.13 13.03
CA ASP A 72 0.11 -15.07 14.42
C ASP A 72 0.20 -13.65 15.02
N ALA A 73 0.76 -12.69 14.27
CA ALA A 73 0.86 -11.30 14.72
C ALA A 73 -0.48 -10.56 14.65
N PHE A 74 -1.44 -11.06 13.87
CA PHE A 74 -2.77 -10.44 13.69
C PHE A 74 -3.87 -11.48 13.54
N ASP A 75 -5.08 -11.10 13.95
CA ASP A 75 -6.30 -11.90 13.87
C ASP A 75 -7.14 -11.53 12.64
N TYR A 76 -7.16 -10.23 12.29
CA TYR A 76 -7.96 -9.64 11.22
C TYR A 76 -7.11 -8.79 10.28
N ILE A 77 -7.54 -8.70 9.04
CA ILE A 77 -7.05 -7.70 8.09
C ILE A 77 -8.09 -6.59 7.99
N CYS A 78 -7.64 -5.33 8.07
CA CYS A 78 -8.46 -4.16 7.80
C CYS A 78 -7.91 -3.40 6.61
N SER A 79 -8.79 -2.90 5.74
CA SER A 79 -8.38 -2.11 4.58
C SER A 79 -9.15 -0.81 4.44
N ILE A 80 -8.56 0.10 3.65
CA ILE A 80 -9.10 1.43 3.41
C ILE A 80 -9.68 1.50 1.98
N PRO A 81 -10.93 1.95 1.82
CA PRO A 81 -11.52 2.17 0.50
C PRO A 81 -10.82 3.31 -0.27
N THR A 82 -10.73 3.21 -1.58
CA THR A 82 -11.37 2.20 -2.43
C THR A 82 -10.39 1.09 -2.81
N SER A 83 -9.17 1.47 -3.15
CA SER A 83 -8.18 0.57 -3.75
C SER A 83 -7.64 -0.43 -2.72
N GLY A 84 -7.31 0.03 -1.52
CA GLY A 84 -6.84 -0.84 -0.44
C GLY A 84 -7.78 -2.00 -0.14
N THR A 85 -9.12 -1.79 -0.29
CA THR A 85 -10.10 -2.86 -0.06
C THR A 85 -9.96 -4.02 -1.04
N VAL A 86 -9.57 -3.77 -2.27
CA VAL A 86 -9.36 -4.83 -3.26
C VAL A 86 -8.15 -5.70 -2.89
N PHE A 87 -7.04 -5.06 -2.49
CA PHE A 87 -5.86 -5.77 -2.00
C PHE A 87 -6.16 -6.50 -0.69
N GLY A 88 -6.81 -5.83 0.26
CA GLY A 88 -7.19 -6.40 1.54
C GLY A 88 -8.10 -7.63 1.40
N SER A 89 -9.12 -7.58 0.55
CA SER A 89 -10.01 -8.72 0.28
C SER A 89 -9.26 -9.89 -0.34
N ALA A 90 -8.42 -9.64 -1.35
CA ALA A 90 -7.70 -10.69 -2.04
C ALA A 90 -6.68 -11.38 -1.12
N ILE A 91 -5.92 -10.62 -0.33
CA ILE A 91 -4.93 -11.20 0.57
C ILE A 91 -5.57 -11.91 1.78
N SER A 92 -6.70 -11.40 2.28
CA SER A 92 -7.49 -12.06 3.32
C SER A 92 -7.98 -13.42 2.88
N TYR A 93 -8.55 -13.50 1.68
CA TYR A 93 -8.98 -14.75 1.08
C TYR A 93 -7.81 -15.75 0.95
N ASP A 94 -6.67 -15.29 0.45
CA ASP A 94 -5.50 -16.13 0.20
C ASP A 94 -4.80 -16.63 1.49
N LEU A 95 -4.92 -15.86 2.58
CA LEU A 95 -4.37 -16.20 3.90
C LEU A 95 -5.37 -16.87 4.86
N PHE A 96 -6.63 -17.04 4.45
CA PHE A 96 -7.73 -17.50 5.33
C PHE A 96 -7.88 -16.64 6.61
N LYS A 97 -7.69 -15.32 6.47
CA LYS A 97 -7.86 -14.35 7.56
C LYS A 97 -9.17 -13.58 7.37
N PRO A 98 -9.93 -13.31 8.45
CA PRO A 98 -11.12 -12.45 8.37
C PRO A 98 -10.76 -11.05 7.89
N HIS A 99 -11.68 -10.44 7.12
CA HIS A 99 -11.50 -9.11 6.54
C HIS A 99 -12.59 -8.15 7.00
N ILE A 100 -12.17 -6.96 7.39
CA ILE A 100 -13.02 -5.80 7.64
C ILE A 100 -12.49 -4.62 6.81
N TYR A 101 -13.33 -3.63 6.53
CA TYR A 101 -12.85 -2.39 5.90
C TYR A 101 -13.58 -1.16 6.43
N ILE A 102 -12.87 -0.04 6.46
CA ILE A 102 -13.40 1.25 6.90
C ILE A 102 -14.39 1.76 5.85
N ARG A 103 -15.48 2.38 6.26
CA ARG A 103 -16.40 3.05 5.35
C ARG A 103 -15.86 4.43 4.96
N LYS A 104 -15.91 4.77 3.67
CA LYS A 104 -15.52 6.09 3.17
C LYS A 104 -16.43 7.21 3.71
N ASN A 105 -17.71 6.91 3.87
CA ASN A 105 -18.71 7.86 4.39
C ASN A 105 -19.44 7.22 5.58
N ILE A 106 -19.47 7.91 6.71
CA ILE A 106 -20.29 7.55 7.85
C ILE A 106 -21.73 7.92 7.50
N LYS A 107 -22.63 6.94 7.44
CA LYS A 107 -24.06 7.22 7.23
C LYS A 107 -24.64 7.84 8.50
N ASN A 108 -25.34 8.97 8.36
CA ASN A 108 -26.06 9.62 9.46
C ASN A 108 -27.37 8.91 9.85
N TYR A 109 -27.70 7.77 9.20
CA TYR A 109 -28.90 6.98 9.44
C TYR A 109 -28.60 5.48 9.44
N GLY A 110 -29.38 4.69 10.18
CA GLY A 110 -29.19 3.27 10.39
C GLY A 110 -28.17 2.96 11.49
N THR A 111 -27.52 1.80 11.39
CA THR A 111 -26.41 1.47 12.28
C THR A 111 -25.23 2.36 11.90
N GLN A 112 -24.83 3.30 12.74
CA GLN A 112 -23.69 4.22 12.53
C GLN A 112 -22.34 3.47 12.51
N LYS A 113 -22.30 2.32 11.81
CA LYS A 113 -21.08 1.53 11.68
C LYS A 113 -20.05 2.29 10.83
N ILE A 114 -18.87 2.45 11.38
CA ILE A 114 -17.71 3.09 10.72
C ILE A 114 -16.89 2.12 9.86
N PHE A 115 -17.17 0.82 9.99
CA PHE A 115 -16.54 -0.26 9.23
C PHE A 115 -17.58 -1.31 8.80
N GLU A 116 -17.23 -2.10 7.81
CA GLU A 116 -17.98 -3.29 7.37
C GLU A 116 -17.25 -4.55 7.80
N GLY A 117 -18.03 -5.60 7.97
CA GLY A 117 -17.61 -6.87 8.57
C GLY A 117 -17.89 -6.88 10.06
N ASP A 118 -17.27 -7.84 10.75
CA ASP A 118 -17.38 -8.04 12.19
C ASP A 118 -16.01 -8.45 12.76
N PHE A 119 -15.69 -8.04 13.98
CA PHE A 119 -14.49 -8.48 14.68
C PHE A 119 -14.70 -8.50 16.20
N VAL A 120 -13.94 -9.37 16.86
CA VAL A 120 -13.96 -9.49 18.33
C VAL A 120 -13.17 -8.30 18.93
N PRO A 121 -13.72 -7.59 19.92
CA PRO A 121 -13.01 -6.51 20.59
C PRO A 121 -11.65 -6.98 21.16
N ASN A 122 -10.66 -6.08 21.13
CA ASN A 122 -9.28 -6.31 21.54
C ASN A 122 -8.47 -7.27 20.61
N SER A 123 -9.02 -7.67 19.47
CA SER A 123 -8.28 -8.40 18.46
C SER A 123 -7.15 -7.57 17.85
N LYS A 124 -6.12 -8.27 17.38
CA LYS A 124 -5.00 -7.67 16.65
C LYS A 124 -5.39 -7.48 15.19
N ILE A 125 -5.18 -6.30 14.64
CA ILE A 125 -5.55 -5.94 13.27
C ILE A 125 -4.33 -5.49 12.49
N LEU A 126 -4.08 -6.12 11.34
CA LEU A 126 -3.15 -5.66 10.31
C LEU A 126 -3.90 -4.76 9.31
N PHE A 127 -3.46 -3.50 9.18
CA PHE A 127 -3.99 -2.63 8.13
C PHE A 127 -3.27 -2.88 6.80
N ILE A 128 -4.04 -2.90 5.71
CA ILE A 128 -3.52 -3.03 4.34
C ILE A 128 -4.06 -1.91 3.47
N ASP A 129 -3.16 -1.24 2.73
CA ASP A 129 -3.52 -0.27 1.71
C ASP A 129 -2.68 -0.46 0.45
N ASP A 130 -3.10 0.15 -0.66
CA ASP A 130 -2.36 0.10 -1.92
C ASP A 130 -1.16 1.06 -1.91
N VAL A 131 -1.38 2.31 -1.55
CA VAL A 131 -0.36 3.38 -1.61
C VAL A 131 -0.43 4.25 -0.37
N ILE A 132 0.71 4.47 0.28
CA ILE A 132 0.84 5.48 1.32
C ILE A 132 1.57 6.71 0.80
N THR A 133 1.07 7.89 1.18
CA THR A 133 1.69 9.19 0.91
C THR A 133 2.21 9.82 2.21
N THR A 134 1.42 10.67 2.82
CA THR A 134 1.72 11.28 4.14
C THR A 134 1.23 10.44 5.32
N GLY A 135 0.41 9.40 5.08
CA GLY A 135 -0.15 8.55 6.12
C GLY A 135 -1.39 9.10 6.85
N ASN A 136 -1.79 10.35 6.59
CA ASN A 136 -2.92 10.97 7.32
C ASN A 136 -4.24 10.20 7.21
N SER A 137 -4.60 9.71 6.01
CA SER A 137 -5.82 8.92 5.80
C SER A 137 -5.78 7.60 6.58
N LEU A 138 -4.60 6.99 6.63
CA LEU A 138 -4.36 5.74 7.32
C LEU A 138 -4.46 5.92 8.84
N ILE A 139 -3.80 6.93 9.41
CA ILE A 139 -3.91 7.28 10.84
C ILE A 139 -5.35 7.62 11.22
N SER A 140 -6.06 8.39 10.39
CA SER A 140 -7.48 8.70 10.64
C SER A 140 -8.32 7.43 10.71
N SER A 141 -8.09 6.47 9.82
CA SER A 141 -8.77 5.17 9.79
C SER A 141 -8.42 4.30 11.00
N ILE A 142 -7.15 4.26 11.38
CA ILE A 142 -6.66 3.52 12.55
C ILE A 142 -7.31 4.06 13.83
N ASN A 143 -7.39 5.38 13.99
CA ASN A 143 -7.98 6.01 15.17
C ASN A 143 -9.47 5.65 15.36
N LEU A 144 -10.20 5.33 14.30
CA LEU A 144 -11.58 4.85 14.39
C LEU A 144 -11.70 3.49 15.08
N LEU A 145 -10.66 2.64 15.01
CA LEU A 145 -10.67 1.30 15.59
C LEU A 145 -9.79 1.15 16.83
N LYS A 146 -8.88 2.11 17.10
CA LYS A 146 -7.85 2.04 18.15
C LYS A 146 -8.41 1.79 19.56
N SER A 147 -9.62 2.25 19.84
CA SER A 147 -10.28 2.02 21.15
C SER A 147 -10.84 0.61 21.33
N LYS A 148 -10.95 -0.17 20.24
CA LYS A 148 -11.58 -1.50 20.20
C LYS A 148 -10.66 -2.62 19.72
N SER A 149 -9.44 -2.29 19.31
CA SER A 149 -8.49 -3.25 18.71
C SER A 149 -7.04 -2.87 18.99
N VAL A 150 -6.15 -3.84 18.80
CA VAL A 150 -4.71 -3.65 18.88
C VAL A 150 -4.17 -3.54 17.47
N ILE A 151 -3.60 -2.38 17.13
CA ILE A 151 -3.05 -2.09 15.79
C ILE A 151 -1.60 -1.70 15.98
N LYS A 152 -0.69 -2.54 15.46
CA LYS A 152 0.77 -2.34 15.54
C LYS A 152 1.41 -2.18 14.17
N ASP A 153 0.82 -2.79 13.15
CA ASP A 153 1.44 -2.95 11.85
C ASP A 153 0.49 -2.51 10.74
N VAL A 154 1.07 -1.82 9.77
CA VAL A 154 0.45 -1.42 8.52
C VAL A 154 1.30 -1.94 7.39
N LEU A 155 0.70 -2.57 6.38
CA LEU A 155 1.38 -2.99 5.17
C LEU A 155 0.78 -2.28 3.95
N VAL A 156 1.62 -1.60 3.19
CA VAL A 156 1.24 -0.94 1.94
C VAL A 156 1.97 -1.56 0.76
N PHE A 157 1.34 -1.53 -0.41
CA PHE A 157 2.03 -2.03 -1.59
C PHE A 157 3.13 -1.06 -2.03
N VAL A 158 2.83 0.23 -2.14
CA VAL A 158 3.81 1.27 -2.47
C VAL A 158 3.86 2.35 -1.40
N ASP A 159 5.07 2.65 -0.95
CA ASP A 159 5.37 3.85 -0.18
C ASP A 159 5.90 4.94 -1.12
N ARG A 160 5.23 6.09 -1.12
CA ARG A 160 5.64 7.26 -1.93
C ARG A 160 6.74 8.08 -1.29
N GLU A 161 7.21 7.69 -0.09
CA GLU A 161 8.29 8.36 0.64
C GLU A 161 8.00 9.86 0.89
N GLN A 162 6.77 10.14 1.35
CA GLN A 162 6.27 11.50 1.61
C GLN A 162 5.97 11.75 3.11
N GLY A 163 6.81 11.21 4.00
CA GLY A 163 6.76 11.45 5.44
C GLY A 163 5.80 10.55 6.22
N ALA A 164 5.32 9.45 5.61
CA ALA A 164 4.40 8.54 6.29
C ALA A 164 5.06 7.77 7.44
N ASP A 165 6.32 7.34 7.27
CA ASP A 165 7.04 6.55 8.26
C ASP A 165 7.18 7.28 9.59
N GLU A 166 7.50 8.57 9.56
CA GLU A 166 7.62 9.41 10.75
C GLU A 166 6.27 9.56 11.47
N LEU A 167 5.21 9.78 10.71
CA LEU A 167 3.86 9.92 11.26
C LEU A 167 3.39 8.61 11.90
N MET A 168 3.60 7.47 11.24
CA MET A 168 3.22 6.15 11.77
C MET A 168 4.02 5.83 13.04
N LYS A 169 5.34 6.03 13.01
CA LYS A 169 6.23 5.81 14.14
C LYS A 169 5.84 6.68 15.35
N ALA A 170 5.49 7.94 15.13
CA ALA A 170 5.02 8.84 16.19
C ALA A 170 3.70 8.35 16.84
N ASN A 171 2.92 7.52 16.14
CA ASN A 171 1.69 6.89 16.63
C ASN A 171 1.90 5.46 17.16
N GLY A 172 3.14 4.97 17.23
CA GLY A 172 3.49 3.63 17.70
C GLY A 172 3.13 2.51 16.72
N ILE A 173 3.14 2.80 15.40
CA ILE A 173 2.76 1.89 14.33
C ILE A 173 3.98 1.63 13.44
N ASN A 174 4.23 0.37 13.14
CA ASN A 174 5.26 -0.03 12.19
C ASN A 174 4.70 0.04 10.77
N THR A 175 5.41 0.69 9.87
CA THR A 175 5.09 0.74 8.45
C THR A 175 5.89 -0.31 7.71
N HIS A 176 5.19 -1.17 6.99
CA HIS A 176 5.76 -2.16 6.08
C HIS A 176 5.38 -1.80 4.64
N LYS A 177 6.29 -2.03 3.71
CA LYS A 177 6.08 -1.75 2.29
C LYS A 177 6.62 -2.88 1.42
N ILE A 178 5.96 -3.13 0.30
CA ILE A 178 6.48 -4.05 -0.71
C ILE A 178 7.56 -3.35 -1.54
N ILE A 179 7.32 -2.08 -1.88
CA ILE A 179 8.24 -1.28 -2.68
C ILE A 179 8.16 0.20 -2.32
N SER A 180 9.28 0.90 -2.47
CA SER A 180 9.34 2.37 -2.39
C SER A 180 9.27 3.02 -3.77
N MET A 181 8.88 4.28 -3.82
CA MET A 181 8.85 5.03 -5.08
C MET A 181 10.25 5.25 -5.65
N SER A 182 11.25 5.43 -4.79
CA SER A 182 12.66 5.50 -5.19
C SER A 182 13.11 4.26 -5.96
N HIS A 183 12.75 3.06 -5.48
CA HIS A 183 13.09 1.82 -6.15
C HIS A 183 12.36 1.66 -7.50
N ILE A 184 11.10 2.12 -7.61
CA ILE A 184 10.40 2.17 -8.89
C ILE A 184 11.16 3.03 -9.89
N PHE A 185 11.60 4.24 -9.51
CA PHE A 185 12.35 5.13 -10.39
C PHE A 185 13.71 4.55 -10.80
N GLU A 186 14.43 3.94 -9.85
CA GLU A 186 15.70 3.25 -10.14
C GLU A 186 15.50 2.10 -11.15
N THR A 187 14.41 1.34 -11.00
CA THR A 187 14.09 0.25 -11.95
C THR A 187 13.78 0.80 -13.33
N LEU A 188 12.98 1.85 -13.44
CA LEU A 188 12.66 2.46 -14.73
C LEU A 188 13.89 3.05 -15.40
N TYR A 189 14.75 3.73 -14.63
CA TYR A 189 15.98 4.33 -15.13
C TYR A 189 16.98 3.29 -15.62
N SER A 190 17.22 2.23 -14.84
CA SER A 190 18.14 1.14 -15.21
C SER A 190 17.69 0.32 -16.42
N ASN A 191 16.40 0.38 -16.76
CA ASN A 191 15.84 -0.21 -17.98
C ASN A 191 15.71 0.80 -19.14
N ASN A 192 16.30 2.01 -19.04
CA ASN A 192 16.26 3.07 -20.05
C ASN A 192 14.83 3.51 -20.43
N LEU A 193 13.88 3.44 -19.49
CA LEU A 193 12.48 3.81 -19.70
C LEU A 193 12.17 5.26 -19.31
N ILE A 194 13.07 5.92 -18.62
CA ILE A 194 13.00 7.33 -18.28
C ILE A 194 14.37 7.99 -18.58
N SER A 195 14.36 9.28 -18.91
CA SER A 195 15.56 10.04 -19.20
C SER A 195 16.35 10.38 -17.93
N ASP A 196 17.67 10.70 -18.08
CA ASP A 196 18.50 11.20 -16.98
C ASP A 196 17.87 12.43 -16.32
N LYS A 197 17.31 13.34 -17.12
CA LYS A 197 16.62 14.54 -16.66
C LYS A 197 15.41 14.19 -15.78
N ASP A 198 14.57 13.26 -16.24
CA ASP A 198 13.37 12.86 -15.49
C ASP A 198 13.77 12.15 -14.19
N TYR A 199 14.74 11.23 -14.25
CA TYR A 199 15.23 10.53 -13.06
C TYR A 199 15.74 11.51 -12.00
N PHE A 200 16.54 12.52 -12.41
CA PHE A 200 17.05 13.54 -11.49
C PHE A 200 15.94 14.40 -10.87
N VAL A 201 14.93 14.79 -11.68
CA VAL A 201 13.76 15.55 -11.18
C VAL A 201 12.97 14.73 -10.16
N LEU A 202 12.74 13.44 -10.43
CA LEU A 202 11.99 12.54 -9.56
C LEU A 202 12.72 12.27 -8.24
N LYS A 203 14.03 12.06 -8.31
CA LYS A 203 14.86 11.88 -7.11
C LYS A 203 14.83 13.11 -6.21
N ASN A 204 15.01 14.31 -6.77
CA ASN A 204 14.92 15.56 -6.03
C ASN A 204 13.52 15.82 -5.44
N GLU A 205 12.47 15.31 -6.05
CA GLU A 205 11.11 15.41 -5.52
C GLU A 205 10.97 14.61 -4.20
N LEU A 206 11.54 13.40 -4.16
CA LEU A 206 11.47 12.55 -2.95
C LEU A 206 12.34 13.13 -1.81
N GLU A 207 13.48 13.76 -2.12
CA GLU A 207 14.38 14.35 -1.12
C GLU A 207 13.82 15.64 -0.47
N LYS A 208 12.81 16.28 -1.08
CA LYS A 208 12.19 17.52 -0.57
C LYS A 208 11.03 17.28 0.39
N THR A 209 10.65 16.04 0.58
CA THR A 209 9.48 15.66 1.36
C THR A 209 9.87 15.13 2.72
#